data_c95337ec71a4cfae7cba3774a24aa300
#
_entry.id   c95337ec71a4cfae7cba3774a24aa300
#
_cell.length_a   1.000
_cell.length_b   1.000
_cell.length_c   1.000
_cell.angle_alpha   90.00
_cell.angle_beta   90.00
_cell.angle_gamma   90.00
#
_symmetry.space_group_name_H-M   'P 1'
#
loop_
_entity.id
_entity.type
_entity.pdbx_description
1 polymer ?
#
loop_
_entity_poly.entity_id
_entity_poly.type
_entity_poly.pdbx_seq_one_letter_code
_entity_poly.pdbx_strand_id
1 'polypeptide(L)'
;MNWKEYSLGVRRGLPVGMGYLSVSFGFGTLAAAQGIRVLPAAVISATNVTSAGQFAGLTLILTAVGLWEVILTQIIINSRYALMSLALSQRMGEKIGILPRMLVAFMNTDEIFALAMSRKEPLTVPYLLGLGLLPFIGWTGGTVLGALAGSVLPESIRTALGVMLYGMFIAIVVPPAKKEKPVLVAVLLALVCSSLLDWVPFLQNISAGIAIVISTVIAAGAAAVLFPVKEEQA
;
A
#
# COMPACT_ATOMS: atom_id res chain seq x y z
N MET A 1 29.14 -4.62 5.72
CA MET A 1 28.07 -4.10 4.82
C MET A 1 28.72 -3.64 3.52
N ASN A 2 28.25 -4.07 2.36
CA ASN A 2 28.79 -3.60 1.06
C ASN A 2 28.22 -2.21 0.74
N TRP A 3 28.99 -1.17 1.00
CA TRP A 3 28.58 0.23 0.82
C TRP A 3 28.26 0.61 -0.63
N LYS A 4 28.88 -0.03 -1.62
CA LYS A 4 28.59 0.21 -3.04
C LYS A 4 27.15 -0.26 -3.37
N GLU A 5 26.79 -1.44 -2.93
CA GLU A 5 25.44 -1.99 -3.10
C GLU A 5 24.40 -1.16 -2.38
N TYR A 6 24.67 -0.77 -1.14
CA TYR A 6 23.76 0.07 -0.35
C TYR A 6 23.53 1.44 -1.02
N SER A 7 24.61 2.13 -1.40
CA SER A 7 24.53 3.43 -2.09
C SER A 7 23.78 3.33 -3.42
N LEU A 8 23.99 2.25 -4.18
CA LEU A 8 23.25 1.99 -5.41
C LEU A 8 21.75 1.83 -5.12
N GLY A 9 21.39 1.08 -4.08
CA GLY A 9 20.02 0.94 -3.62
C GLY A 9 19.39 2.29 -3.29
N VAL A 10 20.05 3.10 -2.45
CA VAL A 10 19.59 4.45 -2.07
C VAL A 10 19.31 5.33 -3.30
N ARG A 11 20.23 5.34 -4.27
CA ARG A 11 20.08 6.13 -5.51
C ARG A 11 18.88 5.67 -6.33
N ARG A 12 18.64 4.37 -6.43
CA ARG A 12 17.48 3.80 -7.14
C ARG A 12 16.16 4.00 -6.41
N GLY A 13 16.17 4.06 -5.08
CA GLY A 13 15.00 4.34 -4.25
C GLY A 13 14.59 5.82 -4.22
N LEU A 14 15.47 6.75 -4.59
CA LEU A 14 15.22 8.18 -4.52
C LEU A 14 13.93 8.62 -5.26
N PRO A 15 13.68 8.23 -6.53
CA PRO A 15 12.45 8.63 -7.22
C PRO A 15 11.19 8.15 -6.52
N VAL A 16 11.22 6.92 -5.99
CA VAL A 16 10.11 6.36 -5.21
C VAL A 16 9.90 7.13 -3.92
N GLY A 17 10.98 7.45 -3.20
CA GLY A 17 10.93 8.25 -1.97
C GLY A 17 10.32 9.64 -2.18
N MET A 18 10.64 10.31 -3.28
CA MET A 18 10.04 11.60 -3.65
C MET A 18 8.55 11.46 -3.96
N GLY A 19 8.16 10.43 -4.71
CA GLY A 19 6.75 10.12 -4.97
C GLY A 19 5.98 9.84 -3.68
N TYR A 20 6.55 9.04 -2.79
CA TYR A 20 5.96 8.68 -1.50
C TYR A 20 5.79 9.88 -0.57
N LEU A 21 6.73 10.81 -0.56
CA LEU A 21 6.61 12.04 0.22
C LEU A 21 5.36 12.83 -0.18
N SER A 22 5.06 12.93 -1.48
CA SER A 22 3.88 13.63 -1.98
C SER A 22 2.57 12.91 -1.61
N VAL A 23 2.53 11.59 -1.79
CA VAL A 23 1.34 10.77 -1.51
C VAL A 23 1.02 10.74 -0.02
N SER A 24 2.02 10.49 0.81
CA SER A 24 1.86 10.40 2.26
C SER A 24 1.59 11.76 2.92
N PHE A 25 2.01 12.86 2.27
CA PHE A 25 1.58 14.20 2.67
C PHE A 25 0.05 14.32 2.62
N GLY A 26 -0.59 13.81 1.54
CA GLY A 26 -2.05 13.73 1.43
C GLY A 26 -2.69 12.92 2.56
N PHE A 27 -2.09 11.78 2.95
CA PHE A 27 -2.55 11.01 4.10
C PHE A 27 -2.45 11.81 5.40
N GLY A 28 -1.31 12.46 5.64
CA GLY A 28 -1.09 13.26 6.84
C GLY A 28 -2.11 14.40 6.98
N THR A 29 -2.40 15.12 5.89
CA THR A 29 -3.42 16.19 5.89
C THR A 29 -4.81 15.64 6.15
N LEU A 30 -5.16 14.48 5.56
CA LEU A 30 -6.45 13.82 5.81
C LEU A 30 -6.58 13.38 7.27
N ALA A 31 -5.55 12.74 7.83
CA ALA A 31 -5.52 12.31 9.22
C ALA A 31 -5.72 13.50 10.18
N ALA A 32 -5.03 14.62 9.93
CA ALA A 32 -5.18 15.84 10.71
C ALA A 32 -6.59 16.44 10.59
N ALA A 33 -7.18 16.45 9.39
CA ALA A 33 -8.56 16.91 9.16
C ALA A 33 -9.59 16.08 9.93
N GLN A 34 -9.29 14.80 10.18
CA GLN A 34 -10.11 13.88 10.98
C GLN A 34 -9.76 13.89 12.49
N GLY A 35 -8.95 14.83 12.95
CA GLY A 35 -8.58 14.99 14.36
C GLY A 35 -7.47 14.07 14.86
N ILE A 36 -6.82 13.30 13.98
CA ILE A 36 -5.67 12.47 14.35
C ILE A 36 -4.43 13.35 14.55
N ARG A 37 -3.81 13.26 15.71
CA ARG A 37 -2.59 14.01 16.04
C ARG A 37 -1.40 13.54 15.20
N VAL A 38 -0.39 14.40 15.06
CA VAL A 38 0.83 14.13 14.27
C VAL A 38 1.53 12.83 14.68
N LEU A 39 1.70 12.58 15.98
CA LEU A 39 2.40 11.40 16.46
C LEU A 39 1.67 10.08 16.12
N PRO A 40 0.38 9.91 16.40
CA PRO A 40 -0.36 8.73 15.94
C PRO A 40 -0.32 8.56 14.41
N ALA A 41 -0.47 9.62 13.62
CA ALA A 41 -0.37 9.55 12.16
C ALA A 41 1.01 9.08 11.70
N ALA A 42 2.07 9.60 12.32
CA ALA A 42 3.45 9.19 12.06
C ALA A 42 3.70 7.71 12.41
N VAL A 43 3.16 7.24 13.55
CA VAL A 43 3.26 5.83 13.97
C VAL A 43 2.53 4.93 12.98
N ILE A 44 1.32 5.28 12.56
CA ILE A 44 0.58 4.53 11.52
C ILE A 44 1.44 4.40 10.25
N SER A 45 2.02 5.50 9.77
CA SER A 45 2.86 5.48 8.57
C SER A 45 4.16 4.71 8.75
N ALA A 46 4.83 4.85 9.89
CA ALA A 46 6.10 4.17 10.15
C ALA A 46 5.92 2.65 10.34
N THR A 47 4.78 2.20 10.82
CA THR A 47 4.50 0.78 11.05
C THR A 47 3.73 0.12 9.93
N ASN A 48 3.10 0.89 9.04
CA ASN A 48 2.27 0.40 7.95
C ASN A 48 2.62 1.13 6.64
N VAL A 49 3.72 0.72 6.01
CA VAL A 49 4.22 1.33 4.76
C VAL A 49 3.40 0.80 3.57
N THR A 50 2.09 0.98 3.62
CA THR A 50 1.16 0.55 2.55
C THR A 50 0.06 1.59 2.37
N SER A 51 -0.11 2.14 1.18
CA SER A 51 -1.08 3.19 0.98
C SER A 51 -2.52 2.70 1.21
N ALA A 52 -2.98 1.66 0.52
CA ALA A 52 -4.34 1.13 0.67
C ALA A 52 -4.65 0.69 2.11
N GLY A 53 -3.72 -0.05 2.76
CA GLY A 53 -3.88 -0.50 4.13
C GLY A 53 -3.96 0.66 5.13
N GLN A 54 -3.13 1.69 4.93
CA GLN A 54 -3.09 2.86 5.82
C GLN A 54 -4.37 3.69 5.73
N PHE A 55 -4.90 3.94 4.52
CA PHE A 55 -6.16 4.67 4.35
C PHE A 55 -7.36 3.88 4.85
N ALA A 56 -7.45 2.58 4.55
CA ALA A 56 -8.46 1.70 5.11
C ALA A 56 -8.37 1.64 6.64
N GLY A 57 -7.17 1.49 7.19
CA GLY A 57 -6.92 1.51 8.63
C GLY A 57 -7.39 2.79 9.30
N LEU A 58 -7.14 3.95 8.70
CA LEU A 58 -7.63 5.23 9.21
C LEU A 58 -9.16 5.24 9.27
N THR A 59 -9.85 4.82 8.22
CA THR A 59 -11.32 4.72 8.18
C THR A 59 -11.83 3.82 9.30
N LEU A 60 -11.25 2.63 9.47
CA LEU A 60 -11.65 1.67 10.52
C LEU A 60 -11.43 2.21 11.94
N ILE A 61 -10.33 2.94 12.17
CA ILE A 61 -10.06 3.60 13.46
C ILE A 61 -11.10 4.67 13.75
N LEU A 62 -11.47 5.48 12.75
CA LEU A 62 -12.43 6.57 12.89
C LEU A 62 -13.86 6.07 13.10
N THR A 63 -14.21 4.96 12.50
CA THR A 63 -15.53 4.30 12.68
C THR A 63 -15.59 3.43 13.94
N ALA A 64 -14.49 3.36 14.71
CA ALA A 64 -14.39 2.63 15.97
C ALA A 64 -14.84 1.16 15.87
N VAL A 65 -14.54 0.49 14.75
CA VAL A 65 -14.84 -0.93 14.56
C VAL A 65 -14.02 -1.82 15.48
N GLY A 66 -14.44 -3.08 15.67
CA GLY A 66 -13.74 -4.02 16.52
C GLY A 66 -12.32 -4.35 16.01
N LEU A 67 -11.40 -4.64 16.92
CA LEU A 67 -9.99 -4.94 16.60
C LEU A 67 -9.85 -6.10 15.59
N TRP A 68 -10.70 -7.13 15.68
CA TRP A 68 -10.70 -8.25 14.74
C TRP A 68 -10.99 -7.82 13.30
N GLU A 69 -11.86 -6.87 13.11
CA GLU A 69 -12.18 -6.33 11.80
C GLU A 69 -11.00 -5.57 11.22
N VAL A 70 -10.31 -4.78 12.02
CA VAL A 70 -9.06 -4.11 11.61
C VAL A 70 -8.02 -5.14 11.18
N ILE A 71 -7.78 -6.17 12.01
CA ILE A 71 -6.79 -7.24 11.72
C ILE A 71 -7.15 -7.96 10.42
N LEU A 72 -8.39 -8.41 10.26
CA LEU A 72 -8.83 -9.14 9.08
C LEU A 72 -8.69 -8.30 7.81
N THR A 73 -9.13 -7.05 7.86
CA THR A 73 -9.02 -6.12 6.73
C THR A 73 -7.57 -5.89 6.35
N GLN A 74 -6.68 -5.66 7.32
CA GLN A 74 -5.26 -5.45 7.07
C GLN A 74 -4.60 -6.71 6.48
N ILE A 75 -4.92 -7.90 6.97
CA ILE A 75 -4.40 -9.16 6.41
C ILE A 75 -4.81 -9.29 4.94
N ILE A 76 -6.07 -9.04 4.62
CA ILE A 76 -6.57 -9.21 3.24
C ILE A 76 -6.00 -8.17 2.29
N ILE A 77 -6.03 -6.89 2.65
CA ILE A 77 -5.48 -5.83 1.80
C ILE A 77 -3.98 -6.03 1.55
N ASN A 78 -3.24 -6.48 2.58
CA ASN A 78 -1.78 -6.59 2.54
C ASN A 78 -1.28 -8.00 2.18
N SER A 79 -2.17 -8.98 1.89
CA SER A 79 -1.79 -10.35 1.52
C SER A 79 -0.82 -10.41 0.32
N ARG A 80 -0.94 -9.49 -0.63
CA ARG A 80 -0.02 -9.36 -1.78
C ARG A 80 1.44 -9.13 -1.36
N TYR A 81 1.68 -8.42 -0.25
CA TYR A 81 3.04 -8.17 0.25
C TYR A 81 3.70 -9.46 0.75
N ALA A 82 2.92 -10.41 1.27
CA ALA A 82 3.43 -11.73 1.65
C ALA A 82 3.98 -12.48 0.42
N LEU A 83 3.23 -12.48 -0.69
CA LEU A 83 3.65 -13.11 -1.95
C LEU A 83 4.88 -12.44 -2.54
N MET A 84 4.90 -11.11 -2.59
CA MET A 84 6.05 -10.34 -3.07
C MET A 84 7.30 -10.57 -2.21
N SER A 85 7.14 -10.62 -0.88
CA SER A 85 8.24 -10.89 0.04
C SER A 85 8.78 -12.31 -0.09
N LEU A 86 7.91 -13.28 -0.37
CA LEU A 86 8.32 -14.64 -0.68
C LEU A 86 9.17 -14.70 -1.97
N ALA A 87 8.72 -14.06 -3.03
CA ALA A 87 9.44 -13.99 -4.30
C ALA A 87 10.81 -13.27 -4.15
N LEU A 88 10.88 -12.16 -3.41
CA LEU A 88 12.15 -11.52 -3.08
C LEU A 88 13.06 -12.44 -2.27
N SER A 89 12.49 -13.14 -1.28
CA SER A 89 13.24 -14.07 -0.44
C SER A 89 13.89 -15.19 -1.24
N GLN A 90 13.22 -15.72 -2.27
CA GLN A 90 13.79 -16.72 -3.17
C GLN A 90 14.97 -16.16 -3.98
N ARG A 91 14.87 -14.92 -4.46
CA ARG A 91 15.96 -14.26 -5.21
C ARG A 91 17.13 -13.78 -4.36
N MET A 92 16.98 -13.67 -3.05
CA MET A 92 18.05 -13.30 -2.13
C MET A 92 19.05 -14.42 -1.84
N GLY A 93 18.72 -15.68 -2.19
CA GLY A 93 19.56 -16.86 -1.93
C GLY A 93 19.44 -17.41 -0.50
N GLU A 94 19.84 -18.68 -0.31
CA GLU A 94 19.59 -19.44 0.92
C GLU A 94 20.43 -19.02 2.14
N LYS A 95 21.62 -18.45 1.92
CA LYS A 95 22.57 -18.12 2.99
C LYS A 95 22.17 -16.90 3.84
N ILE A 96 21.08 -16.21 3.49
CA ILE A 96 20.62 -15.02 4.21
C ILE A 96 19.69 -15.43 5.34
N GLY A 97 20.03 -15.03 6.57
CA GLY A 97 19.26 -15.32 7.76
C GLY A 97 17.86 -14.66 7.77
N ILE A 98 17.01 -15.08 8.73
CA ILE A 98 15.62 -14.63 8.83
C ILE A 98 15.47 -13.12 9.11
N LEU A 99 16.28 -12.57 10.01
CA LEU A 99 16.17 -11.16 10.40
C LEU A 99 16.40 -10.18 9.24
N PRO A 100 17.47 -10.30 8.40
CA PRO A 100 17.60 -9.49 7.20
C PRO A 100 16.43 -9.65 6.23
N ARG A 101 15.85 -10.85 6.09
CA ARG A 101 14.66 -11.08 5.25
C ARG A 101 13.45 -10.32 5.78
N MET A 102 13.23 -10.34 7.09
CA MET A 102 12.13 -9.61 7.74
C MET A 102 12.28 -8.10 7.56
N LEU A 103 13.49 -7.55 7.71
CA LEU A 103 13.75 -6.12 7.49
C LEU A 103 13.49 -5.69 6.04
N VAL A 104 13.89 -6.51 5.08
CA VAL A 104 13.59 -6.28 3.66
C VAL A 104 12.08 -6.39 3.40
N ALA A 105 11.42 -7.40 3.95
CA ALA A 105 9.97 -7.60 3.81
C ALA A 105 9.17 -6.42 4.39
N PHE A 106 9.60 -5.86 5.51
CA PHE A 106 8.98 -4.69 6.12
C PHE A 106 9.01 -3.44 5.21
N MET A 107 10.10 -3.26 4.45
CA MET A 107 10.26 -2.14 3.52
C MET A 107 9.69 -2.44 2.12
N ASN A 108 9.19 -3.66 1.88
CA ASN A 108 8.75 -4.09 0.56
C ASN A 108 7.40 -3.47 0.21
N THR A 109 7.37 -2.71 -0.88
CA THR A 109 6.17 -2.16 -1.51
C THR A 109 6.13 -2.54 -2.98
N ASP A 110 5.04 -2.25 -3.69
CA ASP A 110 4.92 -2.60 -5.10
C ASP A 110 6.06 -2.04 -5.95
N GLU A 111 6.43 -0.78 -5.71
CA GLU A 111 7.48 -0.09 -6.46
C GLU A 111 8.87 -0.60 -6.09
N ILE A 112 9.11 -0.86 -4.80
CA ILE A 112 10.38 -1.44 -4.34
C ILE A 112 10.53 -2.85 -4.90
N PHE A 113 9.45 -3.65 -4.87
CA PHE A 113 9.43 -4.97 -5.46
C PHE A 113 9.73 -4.92 -6.96
N ALA A 114 9.05 -4.06 -7.72
CA ALA A 114 9.25 -3.93 -9.16
C ALA A 114 10.70 -3.54 -9.49
N LEU A 115 11.28 -2.57 -8.77
CA LEU A 115 12.66 -2.16 -8.95
C LEU A 115 13.66 -3.27 -8.59
N ALA A 116 13.40 -4.01 -7.51
CA ALA A 116 14.23 -5.14 -7.10
C ALA A 116 14.17 -6.26 -8.15
N MET A 117 12.98 -6.63 -8.62
CA MET A 117 12.79 -7.70 -9.59
C MET A 117 13.30 -7.34 -11.00
N SER A 118 13.35 -6.06 -11.35
CA SER A 118 13.94 -5.59 -12.62
C SER A 118 15.47 -5.70 -12.68
N ARG A 119 16.12 -5.91 -11.52
CA ARG A 119 17.57 -6.05 -11.44
C ARG A 119 18.01 -7.43 -11.93
N LYS A 120 19.01 -7.46 -12.84
CA LYS A 120 19.59 -8.70 -13.40
C LYS A 120 20.59 -9.34 -12.42
N GLU A 121 21.35 -8.52 -11.69
CA GLU A 121 22.34 -8.98 -10.73
C GLU A 121 21.65 -9.58 -9.49
N PRO A 122 22.37 -10.44 -8.72
CA PRO A 122 21.82 -11.01 -7.48
C PRO A 122 21.36 -9.93 -6.50
N LEU A 123 20.25 -10.19 -5.83
CA LEU A 123 19.73 -9.29 -4.82
C LEU A 123 20.51 -9.45 -3.51
N THR A 124 21.08 -8.37 -3.05
CA THR A 124 21.82 -8.33 -1.79
C THR A 124 21.05 -7.55 -0.72
N VAL A 125 21.18 -7.95 0.55
CA VAL A 125 20.55 -7.24 1.67
C VAL A 125 20.92 -5.75 1.70
N PRO A 126 22.19 -5.36 1.57
CA PRO A 126 22.55 -3.93 1.53
C PRO A 126 21.84 -3.16 0.41
N TYR A 127 21.74 -3.75 -0.78
CA TYR A 127 21.02 -3.11 -1.89
C TYR A 127 19.53 -2.90 -1.57
N LEU A 128 18.85 -3.92 -1.06
CA LEU A 128 17.41 -3.86 -0.75
C LEU A 128 17.11 -2.91 0.40
N LEU A 129 17.93 -2.90 1.45
CA LEU A 129 17.81 -1.92 2.54
C LEU A 129 18.06 -0.49 2.06
N GLY A 130 19.05 -0.29 1.18
CA GLY A 130 19.28 1.01 0.55
C GLY A 130 18.10 1.44 -0.31
N LEU A 131 17.54 0.51 -1.09
CA LEU A 131 16.38 0.76 -1.97
C LEU A 131 15.14 1.18 -1.19
N GLY A 132 14.88 0.59 -0.03
CA GLY A 132 13.74 0.89 0.83
C GLY A 132 13.90 2.13 1.71
N LEU A 133 15.15 2.59 1.96
CA LEU A 133 15.40 3.65 2.94
C LEU A 133 14.72 4.98 2.61
N LEU A 134 14.96 5.52 1.42
CA LEU A 134 14.37 6.81 1.02
C LEU A 134 12.85 6.73 0.82
N PRO A 135 12.27 5.66 0.26
CA PRO A 135 10.83 5.43 0.30
C PRO A 135 10.25 5.44 1.72
N PHE A 136 10.87 4.75 2.66
CA PHE A 136 10.43 4.73 4.06
C PHE A 136 10.48 6.13 4.71
N ILE A 137 11.58 6.86 4.52
CA ILE A 137 11.73 8.24 5.02
C ILE A 137 10.72 9.16 4.34
N GLY A 138 10.54 9.05 3.03
CA GLY A 138 9.57 9.85 2.26
C GLY A 138 8.15 9.59 2.73
N TRP A 139 7.78 8.31 2.94
CA TRP A 139 6.46 7.92 3.40
C TRP A 139 6.14 8.47 4.80
N THR A 140 7.01 8.19 5.77
CA THR A 140 6.81 8.66 7.15
C THR A 140 6.94 10.18 7.26
N GLY A 141 7.96 10.75 6.62
CA GLY A 141 8.21 12.20 6.61
C GLY A 141 7.08 12.99 5.94
N GLY A 142 6.57 12.51 4.81
CA GLY A 142 5.44 13.13 4.13
C GLY A 142 4.19 13.15 5.01
N THR A 143 3.88 12.04 5.70
CA THR A 143 2.78 11.99 6.68
C THR A 143 2.96 13.03 7.79
N VAL A 144 4.16 13.13 8.38
CA VAL A 144 4.43 14.12 9.43
C VAL A 144 4.24 15.54 8.91
N LEU A 145 4.82 15.85 7.74
CA LEU A 145 4.67 17.16 7.11
C LEU A 145 3.22 17.48 6.78
N GLY A 146 2.49 16.51 6.24
CA GLY A 146 1.06 16.67 5.93
C GLY A 146 0.21 16.85 7.18
N ALA A 147 0.47 16.11 8.25
CA ALA A 147 -0.25 16.25 9.51
C ALA A 147 0.02 17.59 10.20
N LEU A 148 1.25 18.09 10.14
CA LEU A 148 1.59 19.45 10.62
C LEU A 148 0.94 20.53 9.76
N ALA A 149 1.02 20.42 8.44
CA ALA A 149 0.42 21.35 7.53
C ALA A 149 -1.13 21.36 7.61
N GLY A 150 -1.74 20.20 7.75
CA GLY A 150 -3.19 20.03 7.85
C GLY A 150 -3.83 20.81 9.00
N SER A 151 -3.08 21.10 10.07
CA SER A 151 -3.55 21.92 11.19
C SER A 151 -3.59 23.42 10.89
N VAL A 152 -2.86 23.89 9.88
CA VAL A 152 -2.72 25.33 9.51
C VAL A 152 -3.33 25.66 8.15
N LEU A 153 -3.62 24.62 7.32
CA LEU A 153 -4.16 24.84 5.98
C LEU A 153 -5.63 25.30 6.02
N PRO A 154 -6.01 26.26 5.17
CA PRO A 154 -7.41 26.62 4.94
C PRO A 154 -8.26 25.42 4.54
N GLU A 155 -9.54 25.44 4.92
CA GLU A 155 -10.46 24.33 4.66
C GLU A 155 -10.59 23.99 3.16
N SER A 156 -10.58 25.00 2.29
CA SER A 156 -10.60 24.81 0.84
C SER A 156 -9.44 23.98 0.32
N ILE A 157 -8.23 24.18 0.86
CA ILE A 157 -7.05 23.40 0.49
C ILE A 157 -7.14 21.98 1.06
N ARG A 158 -7.61 21.82 2.29
CA ARG A 158 -7.82 20.49 2.90
C ARG A 158 -8.82 19.66 2.11
N THR A 159 -9.92 20.27 1.68
CA THR A 159 -10.93 19.61 0.83
C THR A 159 -10.33 19.18 -0.52
N ALA A 160 -9.57 20.08 -1.18
CA ALA A 160 -8.91 19.77 -2.44
C ALA A 160 -7.90 18.61 -2.31
N LEU A 161 -7.12 18.57 -1.22
CA LEU A 161 -6.20 17.47 -0.92
C LEU A 161 -6.94 16.15 -0.65
N GLY A 162 -8.11 16.20 -0.02
CA GLY A 162 -8.99 15.04 0.14
C GLY A 162 -9.45 14.46 -1.20
N VAL A 163 -9.84 15.32 -2.14
CA VAL A 163 -10.21 14.89 -3.51
C VAL A 163 -9.01 14.33 -4.28
N MET A 164 -7.83 14.91 -4.10
CA MET A 164 -6.59 14.43 -4.75
C MET A 164 -6.26 12.97 -4.38
N LEU A 165 -6.64 12.51 -3.18
CA LEU A 165 -6.50 11.12 -2.77
C LEU A 165 -7.25 10.16 -3.71
N TYR A 166 -8.49 10.46 -4.04
CA TYR A 166 -9.25 9.65 -5.00
C TYR A 166 -8.61 9.65 -6.38
N GLY A 167 -8.09 10.82 -6.81
CA GLY A 167 -7.32 10.94 -8.04
C GLY A 167 -6.07 10.04 -8.06
N MET A 168 -5.39 9.91 -6.93
CA MET A 168 -4.25 8.99 -6.79
C MET A 168 -4.67 7.53 -6.98
N PHE A 169 -5.74 7.07 -6.35
CA PHE A 169 -6.22 5.70 -6.54
C PHE A 169 -6.64 5.45 -8.00
N ILE A 170 -7.32 6.40 -8.62
CA ILE A 170 -7.67 6.32 -10.05
C ILE A 170 -6.41 6.20 -10.91
N ALA A 171 -5.38 7.00 -10.63
CA ALA A 171 -4.12 6.98 -11.36
C ALA A 171 -3.36 5.65 -11.23
N ILE A 172 -3.50 4.94 -10.10
CA ILE A 172 -2.89 3.62 -9.87
C ILE A 172 -3.70 2.52 -10.57
N VAL A 173 -5.03 2.57 -10.50
CA VAL A 173 -5.92 1.48 -10.96
C VAL A 173 -6.19 1.54 -12.47
N VAL A 174 -6.40 2.72 -13.02
CA VAL A 174 -6.84 2.87 -14.43
C VAL A 174 -5.79 2.41 -15.47
N PRO A 175 -4.48 2.73 -15.32
CA PRO A 175 -3.50 2.29 -16.31
C PRO A 175 -3.38 0.76 -16.45
N PRO A 176 -3.27 -0.04 -15.36
CA PRO A 176 -3.31 -1.49 -15.47
C PRO A 176 -4.65 -2.02 -16.02
N ALA A 177 -5.78 -1.47 -15.56
CA ALA A 177 -7.10 -1.89 -16.03
C ALA A 177 -7.31 -1.65 -17.54
N LYS A 178 -6.69 -0.62 -18.11
CA LYS A 178 -6.71 -0.38 -19.57
C LYS A 178 -5.87 -1.38 -20.36
N LYS A 179 -4.82 -1.95 -19.75
CA LYS A 179 -3.87 -2.84 -20.42
C LYS A 179 -4.24 -4.31 -20.26
N GLU A 180 -4.81 -4.68 -19.13
CA GLU A 180 -5.01 -6.07 -18.72
C GLU A 180 -6.48 -6.34 -18.43
N LYS A 181 -7.11 -7.19 -19.23
CA LYS A 181 -8.52 -7.61 -19.08
C LYS A 181 -8.80 -8.20 -17.68
N PRO A 182 -7.94 -9.08 -17.11
CA PRO A 182 -8.17 -9.59 -15.75
C PRO A 182 -8.28 -8.48 -14.69
N VAL A 183 -7.42 -7.46 -14.79
CA VAL A 183 -7.44 -6.31 -13.88
C VAL A 183 -8.72 -5.49 -14.07
N LEU A 184 -9.13 -5.23 -15.31
CA LEU A 184 -10.38 -4.52 -15.60
C LEU A 184 -11.59 -5.24 -15.00
N VAL A 185 -11.68 -6.57 -15.19
CA VAL A 185 -12.79 -7.37 -14.66
C VAL A 185 -12.78 -7.36 -13.14
N ALA A 186 -11.61 -7.52 -12.49
CA ALA A 186 -11.49 -7.42 -11.03
C ALA A 186 -11.95 -6.05 -10.50
N VAL A 187 -11.54 -4.96 -11.16
CA VAL A 187 -11.95 -3.60 -10.78
C VAL A 187 -13.46 -3.41 -10.91
N LEU A 188 -14.05 -3.84 -12.02
CA LEU A 188 -15.50 -3.73 -12.24
C LEU A 188 -16.29 -4.56 -11.23
N LEU A 189 -15.86 -5.79 -10.93
CA LEU A 189 -16.47 -6.63 -9.91
C LEU A 189 -16.37 -6.00 -8.52
N ALA A 190 -15.21 -5.45 -8.16
CA ALA A 190 -15.03 -4.77 -6.88
C ALA A 190 -15.96 -3.55 -6.77
N LEU A 191 -16.08 -2.75 -7.82
CA LEU A 191 -16.98 -1.60 -7.87
C LEU A 191 -18.45 -2.02 -7.70
N VAL A 192 -18.89 -3.05 -8.43
CA VAL A 192 -20.26 -3.57 -8.33
C VAL A 192 -20.54 -4.11 -6.93
N CYS A 193 -19.64 -4.95 -6.39
CA CYS A 193 -19.78 -5.49 -5.04
C CYS A 193 -19.85 -4.38 -3.99
N SER A 194 -18.92 -3.44 -4.02
CA SER A 194 -18.90 -2.32 -3.08
C SER A 194 -20.16 -1.46 -3.17
N SER A 195 -20.60 -1.14 -4.39
CA SER A 195 -21.83 -0.37 -4.60
C SER A 195 -23.08 -1.11 -4.10
N LEU A 196 -23.17 -2.42 -4.31
CA LEU A 196 -24.28 -3.22 -3.79
C LEU A 196 -24.29 -3.25 -2.26
N LEU A 197 -23.12 -3.38 -1.63
CA LEU A 197 -23.00 -3.37 -0.17
C LEU A 197 -23.38 -2.03 0.45
N ASP A 198 -23.15 -0.92 -0.27
CA ASP A 198 -23.46 0.43 0.20
C ASP A 198 -24.91 0.85 -0.07
N TRP A 199 -25.47 0.48 -1.24
CA TRP A 199 -26.80 0.97 -1.67
C TRP A 199 -27.97 0.06 -1.29
N VAL A 200 -27.73 -1.25 -1.08
CA VAL A 200 -28.80 -2.17 -0.72
C VAL A 200 -29.13 -2.04 0.77
N PRO A 201 -30.34 -1.62 1.16
CA PRO A 201 -30.66 -1.32 2.57
C PRO A 201 -30.41 -2.47 3.55
N PHE A 202 -30.60 -3.70 3.12
CA PHE A 202 -30.35 -4.89 3.95
C PHE A 202 -28.86 -5.12 4.22
N LEU A 203 -27.98 -4.65 3.32
CA LEU A 203 -26.52 -4.83 3.40
C LEU A 203 -25.79 -3.67 4.08
N GLN A 204 -26.46 -2.53 4.26
CA GLN A 204 -25.87 -1.33 4.90
C GLN A 204 -25.46 -1.52 6.36
N ASN A 205 -25.94 -2.59 7.02
CA ASN A 205 -25.52 -2.95 8.38
C ASN A 205 -24.15 -3.65 8.41
N ILE A 206 -23.58 -3.96 7.25
CA ILE A 206 -22.24 -4.55 7.15
C ILE A 206 -21.21 -3.45 7.41
N SER A 207 -20.29 -3.70 8.33
CA SER A 207 -19.23 -2.74 8.64
C SER A 207 -18.30 -2.49 7.45
N ALA A 208 -17.70 -1.31 7.39
CA ALA A 208 -16.84 -0.90 6.29
C ALA A 208 -15.67 -1.88 6.02
N GLY A 209 -15.06 -2.42 7.08
CA GLY A 209 -13.97 -3.39 6.94
C GLY A 209 -14.42 -4.72 6.36
N ILE A 210 -15.54 -5.25 6.82
CA ILE A 210 -16.11 -6.49 6.25
C ILE A 210 -16.55 -6.28 4.79
N ALA A 211 -17.10 -5.12 4.45
CA ALA A 211 -17.44 -4.77 3.07
C ALA A 211 -16.21 -4.77 2.15
N ILE A 212 -15.08 -4.21 2.62
CA ILE A 212 -13.80 -4.25 1.89
C ILE A 212 -13.34 -5.71 1.69
N VAL A 213 -13.38 -6.51 2.75
CA VAL A 213 -12.99 -7.94 2.70
C VAL A 213 -13.82 -8.70 1.67
N ILE A 214 -15.14 -8.61 1.76
CA ILE A 214 -16.09 -9.29 0.86
C ILE A 214 -15.82 -8.87 -0.59
N SER A 215 -15.76 -7.57 -0.86
CA SER A 215 -15.54 -7.04 -2.21
C SER A 215 -14.20 -7.49 -2.78
N THR A 216 -13.14 -7.49 -1.97
CA THR A 216 -11.80 -7.93 -2.39
C THR A 216 -11.76 -9.41 -2.71
N VAL A 217 -12.30 -10.26 -1.83
CA VAL A 217 -12.28 -11.72 -2.00
C VAL A 217 -13.12 -12.14 -3.21
N ILE A 218 -14.30 -11.56 -3.39
CA ILE A 218 -15.16 -11.86 -4.54
C ILE A 218 -14.47 -11.41 -5.84
N ALA A 219 -13.98 -10.18 -5.91
CA ALA A 219 -13.38 -9.64 -7.13
C ALA A 219 -12.09 -10.38 -7.50
N ALA A 220 -11.20 -10.60 -6.54
CA ALA A 220 -9.95 -11.31 -6.77
C ALA A 220 -10.17 -12.81 -7.07
N GLY A 221 -11.07 -13.47 -6.32
CA GLY A 221 -11.40 -14.86 -6.55
C GLY A 221 -12.05 -15.11 -7.91
N ALA A 222 -13.02 -14.27 -8.30
CA ALA A 222 -13.64 -14.36 -9.62
C ALA A 222 -12.63 -14.11 -10.74
N ALA A 223 -11.77 -13.09 -10.61
CA ALA A 223 -10.73 -12.83 -11.60
C ALA A 223 -9.74 -13.99 -11.71
N ALA A 224 -9.32 -14.60 -10.60
CA ALA A 224 -8.42 -15.76 -10.61
C ALA A 224 -9.03 -16.99 -11.29
N VAL A 225 -10.33 -17.23 -11.10
CA VAL A 225 -11.04 -18.35 -11.76
C VAL A 225 -11.27 -18.08 -13.25
N LEU A 226 -11.63 -16.86 -13.62
CA LEU A 226 -11.91 -16.49 -15.00
C LEU A 226 -10.63 -16.36 -15.86
N PHE A 227 -9.52 -15.98 -15.24
CA PHE A 227 -8.24 -15.75 -15.92
C PHE A 227 -7.08 -16.48 -15.19
N PRO A 228 -7.10 -17.81 -15.19
CA PRO A 228 -6.02 -18.57 -14.55
C PRO A 228 -4.69 -18.27 -15.24
N VAL A 229 -3.66 -17.96 -14.45
CA VAL A 229 -2.29 -17.82 -14.95
C VAL A 229 -1.82 -19.21 -15.36
N LYS A 230 -1.51 -19.40 -16.65
CA LYS A 230 -0.84 -20.64 -17.11
C LYS A 230 0.57 -20.63 -16.54
N GLU A 231 0.94 -21.65 -15.79
CA GLU A 231 2.34 -21.90 -15.46
C GLU A 231 3.11 -22.03 -16.78
N GLU A 232 3.89 -21.02 -17.15
CA GLU A 232 4.95 -21.22 -18.13
C GLU A 232 5.91 -22.18 -17.46
N GLN A 233 6.04 -23.38 -18.06
CA GLN A 233 6.98 -24.38 -17.63
C GLN A 233 8.36 -23.75 -17.57
N ALA A 234 8.86 -23.59 -16.33
CA ALA A 234 10.20 -23.11 -16.04
C ALA A 234 11.28 -24.09 -16.53
#